data_6c25084a90b9beab481efc92f0b62690
#
_entry.id   6c25084a90b9beab481efc92f0b62690
#
_cell.length_a   1.000
_cell.length_b   1.000
_cell.length_c   1.000
_cell.angle_alpha   90.00
_cell.angle_beta   90.00
_cell.angle_gamma   90.00
#
_symmetry.space_group_name_H-M   'P 1'
#
loop_
_entity.id
_entity.type
_entity.pdbx_description
1 polymer ?
#
loop_
_entity_poly.entity_id
_entity_poly.type
_entity_poly.pdbx_seq_one_letter_code
_entity_poly.pdbx_strand_id
1 'polypeptide(L)'
;MLKCLLAPAAFLYKAGVTFRHRLFDWGILKSEKFDIPIICIGNITVGGTGKTPMAEMVIAYMSQMHNVALLSRGYGRRTKGYLEVRADSHYRDAGDEPLQIKLKFPDTVVAVCEKRSEGIRRICAEHPEVDL
;
A
#
# COMPACT_ATOMS: atom_id res chain seq x y z
N MET A 1 4.07 -26.60 -25.92
CA MET A 1 3.15 -27.51 -25.22
C MET A 1 2.67 -26.96 -23.86
N LEU A 2 3.53 -26.43 -22.99
CA LEU A 2 3.14 -25.93 -21.66
C LEU A 2 2.10 -24.79 -21.70
N LYS A 3 2.15 -23.90 -22.72
CA LYS A 3 1.20 -22.79 -22.88
C LYS A 3 -0.25 -23.24 -23.14
N CYS A 4 -0.46 -24.36 -23.85
CA CYS A 4 -1.79 -24.90 -24.11
C CYS A 4 -2.40 -25.56 -22.86
N LEU A 5 -1.56 -26.14 -21.99
CA LEU A 5 -2.02 -26.77 -20.75
C LEU A 5 -2.50 -25.71 -19.71
N LEU A 6 -1.90 -24.50 -19.75
CA LEU A 6 -2.25 -23.39 -18.86
C LEU A 6 -3.41 -22.53 -19.37
N ALA A 7 -3.84 -22.71 -20.64
CA ALA A 7 -4.91 -21.91 -21.23
C ALA A 7 -6.25 -21.99 -20.49
N PRO A 8 -6.73 -23.17 -20.03
CA PRO A 8 -7.98 -23.26 -19.26
C PRO A 8 -7.88 -22.53 -17.92
N ALA A 9 -6.75 -22.66 -17.22
CA ALA A 9 -6.53 -21.99 -15.94
C ALA A 9 -6.47 -20.46 -16.11
N ALA A 10 -5.80 -19.99 -17.16
CA ALA A 10 -5.76 -18.57 -17.50
C ALA A 10 -7.14 -18.02 -17.87
N PHE A 11 -7.97 -18.81 -18.57
CA PHE A 11 -9.34 -18.41 -18.89
C PHE A 11 -10.22 -18.29 -17.64
N LEU A 12 -10.17 -19.28 -16.74
CA LEU A 12 -10.88 -19.24 -15.46
C LEU A 12 -10.44 -18.06 -14.60
N TYR A 13 -9.14 -17.79 -14.52
CA TYR A 13 -8.61 -16.62 -13.83
C TYR A 13 -9.14 -15.32 -14.44
N LYS A 14 -9.08 -15.19 -15.78
CA LYS A 14 -9.62 -14.02 -16.49
C LYS A 14 -11.11 -13.83 -16.24
N ALA A 15 -11.88 -14.90 -16.29
CA ALA A 15 -13.33 -14.88 -16.01
C ALA A 15 -13.59 -14.40 -14.57
N GLY A 16 -12.87 -14.93 -13.58
CA GLY A 16 -12.98 -14.50 -12.18
C GLY A 16 -12.63 -13.03 -11.97
N VAL A 17 -11.56 -12.55 -12.59
CA VAL A 17 -11.17 -11.14 -12.53
C VAL A 17 -12.22 -10.24 -13.19
N THR A 18 -12.71 -10.62 -14.38
CA THR A 18 -13.75 -9.87 -15.10
C THR A 18 -15.05 -9.82 -14.29
N PHE A 19 -15.46 -10.95 -13.70
CA PHE A 19 -16.64 -11.00 -12.84
C PHE A 19 -16.49 -10.10 -11.61
N ARG A 20 -15.31 -10.12 -10.96
CA ARG A 20 -15.01 -9.23 -9.85
C ARG A 20 -15.09 -7.75 -10.25
N HIS A 21 -14.58 -7.37 -11.43
CA HIS A 21 -14.69 -5.99 -11.92
C HIS A 21 -16.16 -5.58 -12.12
N ARG A 22 -16.98 -6.44 -12.71
CA ARG A 22 -18.42 -6.18 -12.86
C ARG A 22 -19.14 -6.01 -11.52
N LEU A 23 -18.72 -6.73 -10.47
CA LEU A 23 -19.28 -6.54 -9.13
C LEU A 23 -18.98 -5.13 -8.56
N PHE A 24 -17.83 -4.53 -8.92
CA PHE A 24 -17.53 -3.14 -8.62
C PHE A 24 -18.37 -2.17 -9.45
N ASP A 25 -18.51 -2.44 -10.76
CA ASP A 25 -19.31 -1.60 -11.67
C ASP A 25 -20.79 -1.60 -11.27
N TRP A 26 -21.32 -2.71 -10.78
CA TRP A 26 -22.69 -2.83 -10.26
C TRP A 26 -22.85 -2.29 -8.84
N GLY A 27 -21.79 -1.79 -8.21
CA GLY A 27 -21.84 -1.25 -6.85
C GLY A 27 -22.03 -2.30 -5.75
N ILE A 28 -21.98 -3.60 -6.08
CA ILE A 28 -22.07 -4.69 -5.11
C ILE A 28 -20.79 -4.70 -4.23
N LEU A 29 -19.63 -4.51 -4.87
CA LEU A 29 -18.37 -4.28 -4.16
C LEU A 29 -18.16 -2.77 -4.08
N LYS A 30 -18.07 -2.25 -2.86
CA LYS A 30 -17.89 -0.82 -2.64
C LYS A 30 -16.42 -0.44 -2.85
N SER A 31 -16.19 0.58 -3.67
CA SER A 31 -14.92 1.33 -3.70
C SER A 31 -15.03 2.53 -2.77
N GLU A 32 -14.01 2.76 -1.99
CA GLU A 32 -13.92 3.92 -1.10
C GLU A 32 -13.11 5.02 -1.79
N LYS A 33 -13.61 6.25 -1.74
CA LYS A 33 -12.93 7.44 -2.26
C LYS A 33 -12.46 8.28 -1.08
N PHE A 34 -11.30 8.88 -1.23
CA PHE A 34 -10.70 9.78 -0.25
C PHE A 34 -10.46 11.13 -0.90
N ASP A 35 -10.56 12.20 -0.12
CA ASP A 35 -10.39 13.57 -0.60
C ASP A 35 -8.93 13.99 -0.75
N ILE A 36 -8.00 13.12 -0.37
CA ILE A 36 -6.55 13.30 -0.59
C ILE A 36 -6.07 12.55 -1.82
N PRO A 37 -5.09 13.07 -2.58
CA PRO A 37 -4.47 12.33 -3.67
C PRO A 37 -3.71 11.12 -3.13
N ILE A 38 -3.74 10.03 -3.88
CA ILE A 38 -3.09 8.76 -3.50
C ILE A 38 -2.23 8.27 -4.65
N ILE A 39 -0.94 8.12 -4.38
CA ILE A 39 0.01 7.50 -5.29
C ILE A 39 0.17 6.03 -4.93
N CYS A 40 -0.17 5.13 -5.84
CA CYS A 40 -0.04 3.69 -5.61
C CYS A 40 1.24 3.14 -6.27
N ILE A 41 2.18 2.70 -5.46
CA ILE A 41 3.40 2.04 -5.92
C ILE A 41 3.22 0.53 -5.83
N GLY A 42 3.10 -0.12 -6.98
CA GLY A 42 2.90 -1.55 -7.11
C GLY A 42 3.84 -2.18 -8.13
N ASN A 43 3.79 -3.50 -8.25
CA ASN A 43 4.50 -4.23 -9.31
C ASN A 43 3.65 -5.34 -9.88
N ILE A 44 3.95 -5.71 -11.11
CA ILE A 44 3.27 -6.77 -11.86
C ILE A 44 3.93 -8.13 -11.62
N THR A 45 5.21 -8.13 -11.17
CA THR A 45 5.99 -9.33 -10.95
C THR A 45 6.30 -9.56 -9.48
N VAL A 46 6.60 -10.80 -9.10
CA VAL A 46 7.00 -11.18 -7.73
C VAL A 46 8.51 -10.99 -7.56
N GLY A 47 8.91 -10.42 -6.42
CA GLY A 47 10.33 -10.23 -6.05
C GLY A 47 10.88 -8.82 -6.31
N GLY A 48 12.06 -8.53 -5.78
CA GLY A 48 12.84 -7.28 -5.73
C GLY A 48 12.78 -6.29 -6.90
N THR A 49 11.62 -5.76 -7.20
CA THR A 49 11.31 -4.91 -8.36
C THR A 49 11.54 -3.41 -8.11
N GLY A 50 12.27 -3.06 -7.05
CA GLY A 50 12.61 -1.66 -6.78
C GLY A 50 11.48 -0.80 -6.20
N LYS A 51 10.45 -1.41 -5.56
CA LYS A 51 9.36 -0.64 -4.92
C LYS A 51 9.87 0.31 -3.84
N THR A 52 10.72 -0.17 -2.96
CA THR A 52 11.27 0.62 -1.85
C THR A 52 12.07 1.82 -2.34
N PRO A 53 13.03 1.67 -3.27
CA PRO A 53 13.72 2.82 -3.88
C PRO A 53 12.78 3.80 -4.59
N MET A 54 11.73 3.30 -5.25
CA MET A 54 10.74 4.15 -5.89
C MET A 54 9.93 4.94 -4.85
N ALA A 55 9.50 4.27 -3.76
CA ALA A 55 8.78 4.94 -2.68
C ALA A 55 9.66 6.03 -2.03
N GLU A 56 10.92 5.73 -1.75
CA GLU A 56 11.88 6.69 -1.20
C GLU A 56 12.07 7.90 -2.12
N MET A 57 12.19 7.68 -3.44
CA MET A 57 12.32 8.75 -4.43
C MET A 57 11.06 9.63 -4.47
N VAL A 58 9.87 9.03 -4.47
CA VAL A 58 8.60 9.76 -4.45
C VAL A 58 8.46 10.57 -3.16
N ILE A 59 8.75 9.98 -2.00
CA ILE A 59 8.71 10.70 -0.72
C ILE A 59 9.69 11.87 -0.75
N ALA A 60 10.95 11.66 -1.13
CA ALA A 60 11.98 12.69 -1.15
C ALA A 60 11.61 13.88 -2.05
N TYR A 61 10.92 13.63 -3.17
CA TYR A 61 10.47 14.68 -4.07
C TYR A 61 9.21 15.38 -3.55
N MET A 62 8.20 14.61 -3.15
CA MET A 62 6.89 15.16 -2.77
C MET A 62 6.92 15.86 -1.41
N SER A 63 7.76 15.43 -0.46
CA SER A 63 7.91 16.08 0.85
C SER A 63 8.43 17.51 0.79
N GLN A 64 8.91 17.96 -0.37
CA GLN A 64 9.30 19.37 -0.56
C GLN A 64 8.09 20.31 -0.67
N MET A 65 6.92 19.80 -0.99
CA MET A 65 5.70 20.58 -1.27
C MET A 65 4.47 20.08 -0.52
N HIS A 66 4.53 18.87 0.02
CA HIS A 66 3.39 18.17 0.64
C HIS A 66 3.77 17.53 1.97
N ASN A 67 2.78 17.41 2.85
CA ASN A 67 2.86 16.58 4.04
C ASN A 67 2.52 15.14 3.66
N VAL A 68 3.55 14.35 3.42
CA VAL A 68 3.42 13.01 2.84
C VAL A 68 3.20 11.95 3.93
N ALA A 69 2.28 11.03 3.68
CA ALA A 69 2.16 9.80 4.43
C ALA A 69 2.46 8.57 3.57
N LEU A 70 3.14 7.59 4.14
CA LEU A 70 3.34 6.27 3.55
C LEU A 70 2.49 5.23 4.25
N LEU A 71 1.65 4.53 3.50
CA LEU A 71 0.92 3.36 4.00
C LEU A 71 1.41 2.07 3.33
N SER A 72 2.01 1.20 4.12
CA SER A 72 2.44 -0.14 3.72
C SER A 72 1.55 -1.24 4.30
N ARG A 73 1.68 -2.47 3.82
CA ARG A 73 1.07 -3.66 4.46
C ARG A 73 1.82 -4.12 5.71
N GLY A 74 3.11 -3.80 5.80
CA GLY A 74 3.97 -4.35 6.84
C GLY A 74 4.15 -5.86 6.66
N TYR A 75 4.65 -6.29 5.50
CA TYR A 75 4.89 -7.70 5.25
C TYR A 75 5.84 -8.31 6.28
N GLY A 76 5.51 -9.50 6.79
CA GLY A 76 6.33 -10.22 7.77
C GLY A 76 6.25 -9.71 9.21
N ARG A 77 5.47 -8.66 9.51
CA ARG A 77 5.26 -8.15 10.86
C ARG A 77 4.42 -9.10 11.72
N ARG A 78 4.58 -9.02 13.04
CA ARG A 78 3.79 -9.80 14.01
C ARG A 78 2.44 -9.17 14.32
N THR A 79 2.36 -7.84 14.29
CA THR A 79 1.17 -7.07 14.61
C THR A 79 0.14 -7.16 13.48
N LYS A 80 -1.13 -6.91 13.81
CA LYS A 80 -2.24 -6.84 12.84
C LYS A 80 -2.96 -5.51 13.00
N GLY A 81 -3.69 -5.12 11.95
CA GLY A 81 -4.44 -3.88 11.92
C GLY A 81 -3.55 -2.65 11.67
N TYR A 82 -4.04 -1.50 12.02
CA TYR A 82 -3.31 -0.24 11.87
C TYR A 82 -2.24 -0.08 12.95
N LEU A 83 -1.05 0.32 12.54
CA LEU A 83 0.05 0.70 13.42
C LEU A 83 0.81 1.86 12.77
N GLU A 84 0.94 2.96 13.47
CA GLU A 84 1.87 4.03 13.10
C GLU A 84 3.30 3.62 13.45
N VAL A 85 4.21 3.77 12.51
CA VAL A 85 5.61 3.39 12.65
C VAL A 85 6.40 4.57 13.17
N ARG A 86 7.07 4.40 14.30
CA ARG A 86 7.95 5.37 14.94
C ARG A 86 9.42 4.96 14.79
N ALA A 87 10.33 5.88 15.00
CA ALA A 87 11.77 5.59 14.91
C ALA A 87 12.24 4.55 15.94
N ASP A 88 11.55 4.45 17.07
CA ASP A 88 11.79 3.47 18.14
C ASP A 88 10.97 2.17 17.99
N SER A 89 10.16 2.05 16.94
CA SER A 89 9.36 0.85 16.67
C SER A 89 10.27 -0.35 16.44
N HIS A 90 9.85 -1.51 16.97
CA HIS A 90 10.57 -2.74 16.71
C HIS A 90 10.25 -3.27 15.31
N TYR A 91 11.27 -3.67 14.53
CA TYR A 91 11.11 -4.14 13.15
C TYR A 91 10.12 -5.31 13.00
N ARG A 92 10.02 -6.19 14.02
CA ARG A 92 9.06 -7.31 14.03
C ARG A 92 7.61 -6.86 14.13
N ASP A 93 7.35 -5.66 14.61
CA ASP A 93 6.01 -5.13 14.82
C ASP A 93 5.60 -4.19 13.67
N ALA A 94 6.54 -3.44 13.13
CA ALA A 94 6.33 -2.49 12.03
C ALA A 94 6.62 -3.09 10.64
N GLY A 95 7.56 -4.03 10.55
CA GLY A 95 8.16 -4.51 9.32
C GLY A 95 9.46 -3.75 9.00
N ASP A 96 10.40 -4.43 8.32
CA ASP A 96 11.73 -3.88 8.03
C ASP A 96 11.65 -2.67 7.10
N GLU A 97 10.91 -2.77 5.99
CA GLU A 97 10.79 -1.73 4.97
C GLU A 97 10.12 -0.44 5.50
N PRO A 98 8.96 -0.49 6.20
CA PRO A 98 8.36 0.72 6.77
C PRO A 98 9.24 1.39 7.82
N LEU A 99 9.94 0.61 8.64
CA LEU A 99 10.86 1.16 9.63
C LEU A 99 12.07 1.83 8.96
N GLN A 100 12.65 1.23 7.93
CA GLN A 100 13.74 1.83 7.15
C GLN A 100 13.31 3.19 6.57
N ILE A 101 12.10 3.28 6.01
CA ILE A 101 11.57 4.53 5.46
C ILE A 101 11.37 5.58 6.57
N LYS A 102 10.81 5.19 7.72
CA LYS A 102 10.64 6.11 8.86
C LYS A 102 11.96 6.67 9.38
N LEU A 103 12.99 5.83 9.45
CA LEU A 103 14.32 6.28 9.87
C LEU A 103 14.98 7.22 8.86
N LYS A 104 14.72 7.02 7.56
CA LYS A 104 15.26 7.85 6.48
C LYS A 104 14.50 9.17 6.32
N PHE A 105 13.19 9.17 6.56
CA PHE A 105 12.29 10.31 6.44
C PHE A 105 11.51 10.52 7.75
N PRO A 106 12.16 11.09 8.77
CA PRO A 106 11.57 11.19 10.11
C PRO A 106 10.31 12.06 10.18
N ASP A 107 10.16 13.03 9.28
CA ASP A 107 9.00 13.92 9.22
C ASP A 107 7.81 13.32 8.47
N THR A 108 8.03 12.24 7.70
CA THR A 108 6.95 11.54 6.98
C THR A 108 6.15 10.67 7.94
N VAL A 109 4.83 10.75 7.86
CA VAL A 109 3.93 9.82 8.56
C VAL A 109 4.05 8.45 7.90
N VAL A 110 4.50 7.44 8.63
CA VAL A 110 4.61 6.06 8.13
C VAL A 110 3.68 5.17 8.92
N ALA A 111 2.79 4.47 8.24
CA ALA A 111 1.86 3.54 8.86
C ALA A 111 1.80 2.20 8.12
N VAL A 112 1.38 1.17 8.84
CA VAL A 112 1.15 -0.16 8.29
C VAL A 112 -0.26 -0.62 8.59
N CYS A 113 -0.94 -1.18 7.58
CA CYS A 113 -2.27 -1.77 7.71
C CYS A 113 -2.54 -2.72 6.55
N GLU A 114 -3.10 -3.90 6.84
CA GLU A 114 -3.47 -4.87 5.80
C GLU A 114 -4.63 -4.34 4.94
N LYS A 115 -5.60 -3.67 5.59
CA LYS A 115 -6.75 -3.04 4.96
C LYS A 115 -6.42 -1.59 4.62
N ARG A 116 -6.10 -1.33 3.34
CA ARG A 116 -5.67 -0.02 2.87
C ARG A 116 -6.64 1.10 3.20
N SER A 117 -7.94 0.89 2.95
CA SER A 117 -8.95 1.90 3.21
C SER A 117 -9.08 2.25 4.69
N GLU A 118 -8.93 1.27 5.59
CA GLU A 118 -8.88 1.50 7.03
C GLU A 118 -7.63 2.30 7.42
N GLY A 119 -6.47 1.93 6.84
CA GLY A 119 -5.22 2.63 7.07
C GLY A 119 -5.29 4.10 6.65
N ILE A 120 -5.83 4.39 5.46
CA ILE A 120 -5.99 5.76 4.96
C ILE A 120 -6.93 6.56 5.87
N ARG A 121 -8.09 5.99 6.25
CA ARG A 121 -9.02 6.68 7.17
C ARG A 121 -8.37 7.04 8.50
N ARG A 122 -7.54 6.12 9.04
CA ARG A 122 -6.83 6.37 10.30
C ARG A 122 -5.78 7.47 10.13
N ILE A 123 -4.99 7.45 9.06
CA ILE A 123 -4.02 8.50 8.77
C ILE A 123 -4.72 9.85 8.66
N CYS A 124 -5.78 9.98 7.86
CA CYS A 124 -6.51 11.24 7.69
C CYS A 124 -7.15 11.75 9.01
N ALA A 125 -7.54 10.84 9.90
CA ALA A 125 -8.14 11.22 11.19
C ALA A 125 -7.11 11.62 12.23
N GLU A 126 -5.95 10.93 12.27
CA GLU A 126 -4.90 11.17 13.26
C GLU A 126 -3.91 12.28 12.81
N HIS A 127 -3.80 12.49 11.49
CA HIS A 127 -2.88 13.43 10.84
C HIS A 127 -3.61 14.28 9.79
N PRO A 128 -4.45 15.24 10.24
CA PRO A 128 -5.21 16.10 9.32
C PRO A 128 -4.33 17.02 8.46
N GLU A 129 -3.07 17.19 8.83
CA GLU A 129 -2.06 17.94 8.06
C GLU A 129 -1.56 17.18 6.81
N VAL A 130 -1.77 15.86 6.74
CA VAL A 130 -1.36 15.03 5.59
C VAL A 130 -2.24 15.35 4.40
N ASP A 131 -1.60 15.69 3.27
CA ASP A 131 -2.25 16.08 2.02
C ASP A 131 -1.83 15.21 0.82
N LEU A 132 -0.95 14.19 1.02
CA LEU A 132 -0.55 13.20 0.02
C LEU A 132 -0.23 11.84 0.65
#